data_46a35eaf3fa9a25f4bddc5a1e0d9f1ee
#
_entry.id   46a35eaf3fa9a25f4bddc5a1e0d9f1ee
#
_cell.length_a   1.000
_cell.length_b   1.000
_cell.length_c   1.000
_cell.angle_alpha   90.00
_cell.angle_beta   90.00
_cell.angle_gamma   90.00
#
_symmetry.space_group_name_H-M   'P 1'
#
loop_
_entity.id
_entity.type
_entity.pdbx_description
1 polymer ?
#
loop_
_entity_poly.entity_id
_entity_poly.type
_entity_poly.pdbx_seq_one_letter_code
_entity_poly.pdbx_strand_id
1 'polypeptide(L)'
;MHSSPRPPSLSHPRAGQCIFRKVAPKITHRHAESNNPYMKEAYDDAKEHSYISYLDANNLYGQAMVQPLPITNFEWSEERDVNTLIETFADNETNGCIVKCDLEYPAELHDSHNDYPLAPERKLVTQDMLSPYAANLQHQLGINKDVCEKLVPNLQDKEGYVVDIRNLKFYRDHGLIVKKVHAVITFKQSRWMKSYIDFNTEKRKQAKNDFEKDFFKLMSNSCFGKTMENLRNRVDISFVTSNRTWGKNATKNDRMIERKLASPLYDGHIIYNEDLAAIKQKKKDLLLNQPIYAGMCILDLSKLHMYRFHYDVIKKTYQDKAKLLFTDTDSLCYYY
;
A
#
# COMPACT_ATOMS: atom_id res chain seq x y z
N MET A 1 -35.26 7.23 27.47
CA MET A 1 -34.91 6.23 26.43
C MET A 1 -33.58 6.65 25.82
N HIS A 2 -32.47 6.17 26.36
CA HIS A 2 -31.13 6.43 25.82
C HIS A 2 -30.80 5.30 24.85
N SER A 3 -30.73 5.64 23.56
CA SER A 3 -30.25 4.73 22.53
C SER A 3 -28.73 4.59 22.68
N SER A 4 -28.24 3.42 23.07
CA SER A 4 -26.83 3.07 23.04
C SER A 4 -26.31 3.08 21.59
N PRO A 5 -25.11 3.63 21.33
CA PRO A 5 -24.52 3.58 19.99
C PRO A 5 -24.22 2.12 19.60
N ARG A 6 -24.66 1.72 18.41
CA ARG A 6 -24.29 0.42 17.82
C ARG A 6 -22.79 0.36 17.58
N PRO A 7 -22.15 -0.77 17.84
CA PRO A 7 -20.76 -0.95 17.47
C PRO A 7 -20.60 -0.82 15.94
N PRO A 8 -19.48 -0.28 15.43
CA PRO A 8 -19.26 -0.11 14.01
C PRO A 8 -19.31 -1.47 13.29
N SER A 9 -20.06 -1.52 12.20
CA SER A 9 -20.20 -2.71 11.37
C SER A 9 -18.83 -3.09 10.79
N LEU A 10 -18.35 -4.29 11.10
CA LEU A 10 -17.17 -4.88 10.50
C LEU A 10 -17.40 -5.06 8.99
N SER A 11 -16.73 -4.25 8.18
CA SER A 11 -16.72 -4.42 6.73
C SER A 11 -16.09 -5.77 6.36
N HIS A 12 -16.65 -6.46 5.36
CA HIS A 12 -16.19 -7.77 4.92
C HIS A 12 -14.76 -7.70 4.37
N PRO A 13 -13.83 -8.56 4.81
CA PRO A 13 -12.44 -8.55 4.38
C PRO A 13 -12.26 -9.11 2.97
N ARG A 14 -11.32 -8.52 2.22
CA ARG A 14 -10.86 -9.03 0.92
C ARG A 14 -10.16 -10.40 1.07
N ALA A 15 -10.13 -11.18 -0.01
CA ALA A 15 -9.70 -12.59 -0.03
C ALA A 15 -8.33 -12.92 0.63
N GLY A 16 -7.41 -11.96 0.77
CA GLY A 16 -6.14 -12.14 1.49
C GLY A 16 -6.25 -12.14 3.02
N GLN A 17 -7.34 -11.62 3.58
CA GLN A 17 -7.58 -11.53 5.03
C GLN A 17 -8.17 -12.83 5.61
N CYS A 18 -8.67 -13.75 4.76
CA CYS A 18 -9.29 -14.99 5.22
C CYS A 18 -8.34 -15.94 5.96
N ILE A 19 -7.04 -15.92 5.63
CA ILE A 19 -6.05 -16.79 6.28
C ILE A 19 -5.79 -16.31 7.71
N PHE A 20 -5.68 -15.00 7.91
CA PHE A 20 -5.55 -14.42 9.25
C PHE A 20 -6.83 -14.57 10.08
N ARG A 21 -8.01 -14.51 9.46
CA ARG A 21 -9.29 -14.63 10.18
C ARG A 21 -9.56 -16.02 10.76
N LYS A 22 -9.03 -17.09 10.15
CA LYS A 22 -9.17 -18.46 10.72
C LYS A 22 -8.27 -18.71 11.92
N VAL A 23 -7.24 -17.90 12.12
CA VAL A 23 -6.23 -18.09 13.16
C VAL A 23 -6.15 -16.91 14.13
N ALA A 24 -6.34 -15.69 13.65
CA ALA A 24 -6.39 -14.49 14.50
C ALA A 24 -7.40 -14.58 15.66
N PRO A 25 -8.63 -15.11 15.50
CA PRO A 25 -9.53 -15.26 16.64
C PRO A 25 -8.97 -16.13 17.78
N LYS A 26 -8.22 -17.18 17.45
CA LYS A 26 -7.59 -18.05 18.48
C LYS A 26 -6.38 -17.40 19.15
N ILE A 27 -5.65 -16.54 18.47
CA ILE A 27 -4.48 -15.84 18.99
C ILE A 27 -4.93 -14.60 19.77
N THR A 28 -5.81 -13.81 19.21
CA THR A 28 -6.44 -12.69 19.90
C THR A 28 -7.20 -13.14 21.14
N HIS A 29 -7.87 -14.28 21.09
CA HIS A 29 -8.57 -14.86 22.25
C HIS A 29 -7.64 -15.30 23.38
N ARG A 30 -6.37 -15.61 23.12
CA ARG A 30 -5.41 -16.03 24.15
C ARG A 30 -4.50 -14.92 24.65
N HIS A 31 -4.30 -13.84 23.89
CA HIS A 31 -3.28 -12.82 24.17
C HIS A 31 -3.78 -11.37 24.17
N ALA A 32 -4.99 -11.12 23.69
CA ALA A 32 -5.57 -9.79 23.64
C ALA A 32 -7.08 -9.84 23.96
N GLU A 33 -7.42 -10.33 25.13
CA GLU A 33 -8.78 -10.19 25.65
C GLU A 33 -8.87 -8.83 26.32
N SER A 34 -9.74 -7.95 25.80
CA SER A 34 -10.04 -6.70 26.48
C SER A 34 -10.84 -6.97 27.75
N ASN A 35 -10.54 -6.24 28.81
CA ASN A 35 -11.28 -6.27 30.06
C ASN A 35 -11.82 -4.87 30.36
N ASN A 36 -13.07 -4.62 30.03
CA ASN A 36 -13.73 -3.35 30.30
C ASN A 36 -15.25 -3.53 30.37
N PRO A 37 -16.01 -2.55 30.92
CA PRO A 37 -17.46 -2.67 31.11
C PRO A 37 -18.28 -2.95 29.84
N TYR A 38 -17.74 -2.70 28.64
CA TYR A 38 -18.42 -3.02 27.38
C TYR A 38 -18.45 -4.54 27.09
N MET A 39 -17.59 -5.31 27.78
CA MET A 39 -17.51 -6.78 27.64
C MET A 39 -18.62 -7.53 28.40
N LYS A 40 -19.46 -6.81 29.16
CA LYS A 40 -20.61 -7.35 29.90
C LYS A 40 -20.23 -8.57 30.77
N GLU A 41 -20.73 -9.76 30.41
CA GLU A 41 -20.53 -11.01 31.17
C GLU A 41 -19.05 -11.46 31.22
N ALA A 42 -18.22 -11.02 30.28
CA ALA A 42 -16.79 -11.32 30.26
C ALA A 42 -15.94 -10.27 31.02
N TYR A 43 -16.57 -9.24 31.59
CA TYR A 43 -15.88 -8.21 32.36
C TYR A 43 -15.59 -8.71 33.77
N ASP A 44 -14.35 -8.52 34.20
CA ASP A 44 -13.84 -8.83 35.53
C ASP A 44 -13.34 -7.55 36.18
N ASP A 45 -14.04 -7.02 37.16
CA ASP A 45 -13.73 -5.79 37.86
C ASP A 45 -12.49 -5.87 38.77
N ALA A 46 -12.01 -7.09 39.05
CA ALA A 46 -10.77 -7.32 39.80
C ALA A 46 -9.50 -7.21 38.93
N LYS A 47 -9.67 -7.15 37.60
CA LYS A 47 -8.55 -7.00 36.64
C LYS A 47 -8.43 -5.56 36.15
N GLU A 48 -7.22 -5.20 35.72
CA GLU A 48 -6.98 -3.92 35.05
C GLU A 48 -7.85 -3.77 33.79
N HIS A 49 -8.34 -2.58 33.58
CA HIS A 49 -9.09 -2.25 32.36
C HIS A 49 -8.17 -2.29 31.15
N SER A 50 -8.63 -2.94 30.11
CA SER A 50 -7.93 -2.98 28.82
C SER A 50 -8.90 -2.86 27.66
N TYR A 51 -8.42 -2.29 26.56
CA TYR A 51 -9.23 -1.99 25.38
C TYR A 51 -8.55 -2.49 24.11
N ILE A 52 -9.35 -2.92 23.13
CA ILE A 52 -8.89 -3.16 21.76
C ILE A 52 -9.55 -2.12 20.87
N SER A 53 -8.75 -1.30 20.22
CA SER A 53 -9.22 -0.29 19.28
C SER A 53 -8.71 -0.58 17.87
N TYR A 54 -9.64 -0.57 16.91
CA TYR A 54 -9.33 -0.66 15.49
C TYR A 54 -9.56 0.71 14.86
N LEU A 55 -8.49 1.35 14.43
CA LEU A 55 -8.46 2.69 13.89
C LEU A 55 -8.13 2.65 12.40
N ASP A 56 -8.93 3.35 11.60
CA ASP A 56 -8.81 3.40 10.14
C ASP A 56 -8.61 4.85 9.69
N ALA A 57 -7.57 5.09 8.89
CA ALA A 57 -7.28 6.42 8.37
C ALA A 57 -8.20 6.73 7.17
N ASN A 58 -9.08 7.70 7.34
CA ASN A 58 -9.98 8.13 6.29
C ASN A 58 -9.22 8.69 5.09
N ASN A 59 -9.32 8.00 3.93
CA ASN A 59 -8.76 8.45 2.67
C ASN A 59 -7.23 8.66 2.72
N LEU A 60 -6.49 7.67 3.21
CA LEU A 60 -5.02 7.74 3.40
C LEU A 60 -4.28 8.22 2.14
N TYR A 61 -4.54 7.63 0.97
CA TYR A 61 -3.93 8.08 -0.28
C TYR A 61 -4.35 9.49 -0.68
N GLY A 62 -5.58 9.89 -0.38
CA GLY A 62 -6.04 11.26 -0.58
C GLY A 62 -5.26 12.27 0.27
N GLN A 63 -4.98 11.94 1.52
CA GLN A 63 -4.15 12.76 2.41
C GLN A 63 -2.72 12.92 1.86
N ALA A 64 -2.14 11.89 1.28
CA ALA A 64 -0.85 11.97 0.61
C ALA A 64 -0.92 12.79 -0.69
N MET A 65 -1.98 12.63 -1.49
CA MET A 65 -2.17 13.33 -2.77
C MET A 65 -2.41 14.84 -2.63
N VAL A 66 -2.85 15.33 -1.49
CA VAL A 66 -2.99 16.78 -1.25
C VAL A 66 -1.69 17.45 -0.82
N GLN A 67 -0.63 16.68 -0.57
CA GLN A 67 0.70 17.20 -0.26
C GLN A 67 1.42 17.67 -1.52
N PRO A 68 2.53 18.43 -1.40
CA PRO A 68 3.40 18.72 -2.53
C PRO A 68 3.92 17.42 -3.15
N LEU A 69 3.71 17.27 -4.47
CA LEU A 69 4.14 16.12 -5.25
C LEU A 69 4.97 16.58 -6.45
N PRO A 70 5.91 15.72 -6.92
CA PRO A 70 6.78 16.07 -8.04
C PRO A 70 6.01 16.43 -9.31
N ILE A 71 6.51 17.42 -10.05
CA ILE A 71 5.93 17.86 -11.33
C ILE A 71 6.97 17.83 -12.45
N THR A 72 8.10 18.47 -12.28
CA THR A 72 9.07 18.76 -13.35
C THR A 72 10.47 19.06 -12.83
N ASN A 73 11.40 19.37 -13.72
CA ASN A 73 12.78 19.72 -13.40
C ASN A 73 13.49 18.65 -12.59
N PHE A 74 13.42 17.40 -13.09
CA PHE A 74 14.14 16.28 -12.47
C PHE A 74 15.62 16.38 -12.85
N GLU A 75 16.47 16.55 -11.84
CA GLU A 75 17.91 16.71 -12.01
C GLU A 75 18.67 15.85 -10.99
N TRP A 76 19.78 15.25 -11.42
CA TRP A 76 20.69 14.59 -10.50
C TRP A 76 21.46 15.63 -9.70
N SER A 77 21.46 15.50 -8.38
CA SER A 77 22.23 16.35 -7.48
C SER A 77 23.55 15.69 -7.11
N GLU A 78 24.59 16.49 -6.97
CA GLU A 78 25.88 16.03 -6.42
C GLU A 78 25.95 16.13 -4.90
N GLU A 79 24.95 16.76 -4.26
CA GLU A 79 24.87 16.86 -2.80
C GLU A 79 24.73 15.47 -2.17
N ARG A 80 25.53 15.18 -1.14
CA ARG A 80 25.54 13.90 -0.42
C ARG A 80 25.45 14.08 1.09
N ASP A 81 25.55 15.32 1.59
CA ASP A 81 25.33 15.54 3.03
C ASP A 81 23.83 15.48 3.37
N VAL A 82 23.49 14.53 4.22
CA VAL A 82 22.11 14.27 4.61
C VAL A 82 21.47 15.43 5.37
N ASN A 83 22.24 16.17 6.16
CA ASN A 83 21.72 17.31 6.91
C ASN A 83 21.34 18.45 5.96
N THR A 84 22.22 18.78 5.05
CA THR A 84 21.97 19.77 3.98
C THR A 84 20.73 19.40 3.15
N LEU A 85 20.59 18.12 2.76
CA LEU A 85 19.44 17.64 2.01
C LEU A 85 18.13 17.79 2.80
N ILE A 86 18.13 17.41 4.07
CA ILE A 86 16.92 17.49 4.93
C ILE A 86 16.56 18.97 5.16
N GLU A 87 17.50 19.83 5.50
CA GLU A 87 17.26 21.26 5.73
C GLU A 87 16.72 21.95 4.47
N THR A 88 17.24 21.58 3.31
CA THR A 88 16.87 22.21 2.03
C THR A 88 15.49 21.75 1.52
N PHE A 89 15.16 20.47 1.65
CA PHE A 89 14.06 19.86 0.90
C PHE A 89 12.92 19.29 1.76
N ALA A 90 13.16 18.88 3.00
CA ALA A 90 12.16 18.11 3.74
C ALA A 90 10.86 18.89 4.04
N ASP A 91 10.98 20.16 4.32
CA ASP A 91 9.84 21.06 4.63
C ASP A 91 9.58 22.07 3.52
N ASN A 92 10.15 21.89 2.33
CA ASN A 92 10.05 22.82 1.21
C ASN A 92 8.82 22.53 0.34
N GLU A 93 7.95 23.52 0.13
CA GLU A 93 6.70 23.38 -0.63
C GLU A 93 6.91 23.34 -2.16
N THR A 94 8.04 23.83 -2.65
CA THR A 94 8.31 24.02 -4.09
C THR A 94 9.39 23.12 -4.66
N ASN A 95 10.29 22.63 -3.82
CA ASN A 95 11.38 21.74 -4.22
C ASN A 95 11.38 20.52 -3.34
N GLY A 96 11.59 19.36 -3.93
CA GLY A 96 11.70 18.09 -3.23
C GLY A 96 12.84 17.25 -3.75
N CYS A 97 13.17 16.18 -3.05
CA CYS A 97 14.10 15.19 -3.56
C CYS A 97 13.76 13.78 -3.10
N ILE A 98 14.21 12.82 -3.90
CA ILE A 98 14.24 11.40 -3.59
C ILE A 98 15.70 11.01 -3.40
N VAL A 99 15.98 10.28 -2.33
CA VAL A 99 17.33 9.90 -1.93
C VAL A 99 17.47 8.38 -2.01
N LYS A 100 18.59 7.91 -2.57
CA LYS A 100 19.04 6.51 -2.46
C LYS A 100 20.17 6.46 -1.44
N CYS A 101 19.99 5.72 -0.34
CA CYS A 101 20.93 5.68 0.76
C CYS A 101 21.00 4.31 1.44
N ASP A 102 22.04 4.11 2.23
CA ASP A 102 22.13 3.01 3.19
C ASP A 102 21.71 3.52 4.56
N LEU A 103 20.87 2.72 5.25
CA LEU A 103 20.37 3.01 6.58
C LEU A 103 20.84 1.93 7.54
N GLU A 104 21.45 2.34 8.64
CA GLU A 104 21.68 1.47 9.80
C GLU A 104 20.45 1.52 10.69
N TYR A 105 20.02 0.36 11.17
CA TYR A 105 18.97 0.23 12.17
C TYR A 105 19.60 -0.15 13.52
N PRO A 106 19.90 0.82 14.39
CA PRO A 106 20.57 0.57 15.66
C PRO A 106 19.83 -0.45 16.54
N ALA A 107 20.57 -1.36 17.16
CA ALA A 107 20.01 -2.45 17.96
C ALA A 107 19.21 -1.94 19.18
N GLU A 108 19.56 -0.78 19.72
CA GLU A 108 18.84 -0.13 20.83
C GLU A 108 17.43 0.32 20.48
N LEU A 109 17.10 0.44 19.17
CA LEU A 109 15.77 0.77 18.71
C LEU A 109 14.87 -0.47 18.52
N HIS A 110 15.45 -1.67 18.51
CA HIS A 110 14.71 -2.88 18.13
C HIS A 110 13.50 -3.14 19.01
N ASP A 111 13.63 -2.99 20.31
CA ASP A 111 12.51 -3.22 21.24
C ASP A 111 11.43 -2.18 21.09
N SER A 112 11.79 -0.91 20.91
CA SER A 112 10.83 0.19 20.78
C SER A 112 10.14 0.23 19.42
N HIS A 113 10.78 -0.28 18.36
CA HIS A 113 10.27 -0.29 16.99
C HIS A 113 9.71 -1.65 16.55
N ASN A 114 9.75 -2.66 17.41
CA ASN A 114 9.34 -4.03 17.06
C ASN A 114 7.90 -4.14 16.55
N ASP A 115 7.00 -3.33 17.10
CA ASP A 115 5.59 -3.36 16.70
C ASP A 115 5.36 -2.82 15.27
N TYR A 116 6.13 -1.79 14.87
CA TYR A 116 5.93 -1.12 13.58
C TYR A 116 7.25 -0.62 12.98
N PRO A 117 8.16 -1.52 12.56
CA PRO A 117 9.46 -1.14 12.04
C PRO A 117 9.40 -0.12 10.90
N LEU A 118 10.34 0.84 10.93
CA LEU A 118 10.52 1.84 9.89
C LEU A 118 11.19 1.26 8.64
N ALA A 119 11.14 1.99 7.53
CA ALA A 119 11.80 1.63 6.28
C ALA A 119 11.51 0.19 5.80
N PRO A 120 10.25 -0.18 5.53
CA PRO A 120 9.91 -1.51 5.04
C PRO A 120 10.49 -1.71 3.64
N GLU A 121 11.04 -2.90 3.40
CA GLU A 121 11.68 -3.25 2.13
C GLU A 121 11.01 -4.42 1.44
N ARG A 122 11.14 -4.47 0.11
CA ARG A 122 10.67 -5.62 -0.65
C ARG A 122 11.72 -6.72 -0.58
N LYS A 123 11.40 -7.82 0.09
CA LYS A 123 12.31 -8.91 0.39
C LYS A 123 11.69 -10.26 0.10
N LEU A 124 12.53 -11.17 -0.33
CA LEU A 124 12.18 -12.56 -0.47
C LEU A 124 12.07 -13.18 0.93
N VAL A 125 10.88 -13.63 1.32
CA VAL A 125 10.66 -14.26 2.63
C VAL A 125 10.99 -15.74 2.51
N THR A 126 12.07 -16.16 3.19
CA THR A 126 12.52 -17.55 3.28
C THR A 126 12.01 -18.23 4.56
N GLN A 127 12.08 -19.55 4.64
CA GLN A 127 11.58 -20.31 5.79
C GLN A 127 12.34 -19.98 7.10
N ASP A 128 13.60 -19.67 7.01
CA ASP A 128 14.46 -19.27 8.14
C ASP A 128 14.13 -17.89 8.72
N MET A 129 13.40 -17.06 7.95
CA MET A 129 12.90 -15.76 8.41
C MET A 129 11.57 -15.86 9.17
N LEU A 130 10.94 -17.02 9.17
CA LEU A 130 9.68 -17.23 9.86
C LEU A 130 9.90 -17.46 11.35
N SER A 131 9.04 -16.86 12.18
CA SER A 131 9.00 -17.25 13.58
C SER A 131 8.59 -18.72 13.73
N PRO A 132 8.98 -19.41 14.81
CA PRO A 132 8.55 -20.79 15.07
C PRO A 132 7.01 -20.94 15.02
N TYR A 133 6.31 -19.90 15.48
CA TYR A 133 4.85 -19.84 15.41
C TYR A 133 4.34 -19.79 13.96
N ALA A 134 4.88 -18.91 13.13
CA ALA A 134 4.48 -18.75 11.72
C ALA A 134 4.79 -20.03 10.92
N ALA A 135 5.95 -20.64 11.16
CA ALA A 135 6.34 -21.92 10.53
C ALA A 135 5.38 -23.06 10.91
N ASN A 136 5.05 -23.19 12.20
CA ASN A 136 4.10 -24.20 12.67
C ASN A 136 2.69 -23.99 12.09
N LEU A 137 2.24 -22.74 12.04
CA LEU A 137 0.96 -22.38 11.45
C LEU A 137 0.89 -22.72 9.97
N GLN A 138 1.96 -22.44 9.22
CA GLN A 138 2.09 -22.78 7.82
C GLN A 138 1.96 -24.29 7.59
N HIS A 139 2.61 -25.08 8.45
CA HIS A 139 2.50 -26.53 8.44
C HIS A 139 1.06 -27.02 8.75
N GLN A 140 0.43 -26.47 9.79
CA GLN A 140 -0.95 -26.83 10.18
C GLN A 140 -1.98 -26.51 9.09
N LEU A 141 -1.75 -25.46 8.31
CA LEU A 141 -2.66 -25.04 7.23
C LEU A 141 -2.36 -25.73 5.90
N GLY A 142 -1.31 -26.57 5.82
CA GLY A 142 -0.89 -27.22 4.58
C GLY A 142 -0.45 -26.23 3.50
N ILE A 143 0.03 -25.07 3.90
CA ILE A 143 0.48 -24.03 2.96
C ILE A 143 1.93 -24.32 2.60
N ASN A 144 2.13 -25.13 1.58
CA ASN A 144 3.44 -25.34 0.94
C ASN A 144 3.74 -24.19 -0.02
N LYS A 145 3.77 -22.94 0.46
CA LYS A 145 4.22 -21.85 -0.40
C LYS A 145 5.65 -21.51 -0.08
N ASP A 146 6.40 -21.82 -1.08
CA ASP A 146 7.73 -21.38 -1.31
C ASP A 146 7.85 -19.85 -1.24
N VAL A 147 9.02 -19.48 -1.14
CA VAL A 147 9.68 -18.19 -1.22
C VAL A 147 8.92 -17.20 -2.12
N CYS A 148 8.40 -16.14 -1.55
CA CYS A 148 7.75 -15.06 -2.30
C CYS A 148 8.25 -13.69 -1.84
N GLU A 149 8.38 -12.75 -2.78
CA GLU A 149 8.68 -11.36 -2.45
C GLU A 149 7.49 -10.70 -1.79
N LYS A 150 7.73 -10.09 -0.65
CA LYS A 150 6.74 -9.27 0.07
C LYS A 150 7.36 -7.96 0.52
N LEU A 151 6.53 -6.97 0.79
CA LEU A 151 6.94 -5.79 1.54
C LEU A 151 7.00 -6.19 3.01
N VAL A 152 8.21 -6.22 3.56
CA VAL A 152 8.49 -6.72 4.91
C VAL A 152 8.97 -5.56 5.78
N PRO A 153 8.25 -5.23 6.86
CA PRO A 153 8.80 -4.41 7.93
C PRO A 153 9.79 -5.26 8.74
N ASN A 154 11.02 -4.83 8.85
CA ASN A 154 12.06 -5.53 9.61
C ASN A 154 13.04 -4.53 10.22
N LEU A 155 13.81 -4.98 11.21
CA LEU A 155 14.77 -4.18 11.99
C LEU A 155 16.22 -4.32 11.47
N GLN A 156 16.41 -4.80 10.25
CA GLN A 156 17.72 -4.96 9.63
C GLN A 156 18.18 -3.65 8.98
N ASP A 157 19.49 -3.51 8.79
CA ASP A 157 20.07 -2.44 7.97
C ASP A 157 19.51 -2.49 6.53
N LYS A 158 19.48 -1.35 5.89
CA LYS A 158 18.98 -1.22 4.51
C LYS A 158 20.09 -0.77 3.58
N GLU A 159 20.28 -1.47 2.49
CA GLU A 159 21.24 -1.13 1.45
C GLU A 159 20.54 -0.56 0.22
N GLY A 160 21.03 0.58 -0.26
CA GLY A 160 20.50 1.23 -1.45
C GLY A 160 19.00 1.57 -1.37
N TYR A 161 18.48 1.87 -0.19
CA TYR A 161 17.08 2.19 0.06
C TYR A 161 16.69 3.50 -0.60
N VAL A 162 15.59 3.49 -1.36
CA VAL A 162 15.09 4.68 -2.08
C VAL A 162 13.90 5.24 -1.32
N VAL A 163 13.95 6.54 -0.97
CA VAL A 163 13.00 7.15 -0.06
C VAL A 163 12.77 8.65 -0.38
N ASP A 164 11.54 9.12 -0.17
CA ASP A 164 11.23 10.54 -0.14
C ASP A 164 11.94 11.22 1.05
N ILE A 165 12.48 12.41 0.84
CA ILE A 165 13.26 13.13 1.87
C ILE A 165 12.48 13.38 3.16
N ARG A 166 11.16 13.53 3.11
CA ARG A 166 10.29 13.72 4.28
C ARG A 166 10.23 12.47 5.16
N ASN A 167 10.23 11.30 4.52
CA ASN A 167 10.31 10.02 5.24
C ASN A 167 11.72 9.80 5.80
N LEU A 168 12.76 10.16 5.04
CA LEU A 168 14.14 10.05 5.51
C LEU A 168 14.39 10.93 6.75
N LYS A 169 13.88 12.17 6.73
CA LYS A 169 13.88 13.04 7.93
C LYS A 169 13.23 12.34 9.13
N PHE A 170 12.02 11.80 8.93
CA PHE A 170 11.29 11.10 9.99
C PHE A 170 12.07 9.88 10.52
N TYR A 171 12.66 9.06 9.65
CA TYR A 171 13.44 7.91 10.06
C TYR A 171 14.65 8.30 10.89
N ARG A 172 15.37 9.36 10.47
CA ARG A 172 16.50 9.91 11.23
C ARG A 172 16.05 10.47 12.59
N ASP A 173 14.95 11.23 12.62
CA ASP A 173 14.40 11.82 13.84
C ASP A 173 13.95 10.74 14.85
N HIS A 174 13.70 9.51 14.38
CA HIS A 174 13.39 8.33 15.17
C HIS A 174 14.58 7.36 15.33
N GLY A 175 15.79 7.82 15.09
CA GLY A 175 17.05 7.16 15.48
C GLY A 175 17.71 6.32 14.41
N LEU A 176 17.15 6.15 13.19
CA LEU A 176 17.88 5.49 12.12
C LEU A 176 19.08 6.35 11.67
N ILE A 177 20.18 5.69 11.32
CA ILE A 177 21.42 6.37 10.92
C ILE A 177 21.61 6.23 9.42
N VAL A 178 21.78 7.37 8.73
CA VAL A 178 22.15 7.37 7.31
C VAL A 178 23.66 7.17 7.17
N LYS A 179 24.06 5.99 6.70
CA LYS A 179 25.48 5.63 6.55
C LYS A 179 26.10 6.23 5.30
N LYS A 180 25.34 6.20 4.19
CA LYS A 180 25.84 6.63 2.90
C LYS A 180 24.70 7.09 2.00
N VAL A 181 24.88 8.21 1.33
CA VAL A 181 23.98 8.68 0.25
C VAL A 181 24.62 8.33 -1.10
N HIS A 182 23.91 7.50 -1.88
CA HIS A 182 24.40 7.02 -3.18
C HIS A 182 23.99 7.94 -4.33
N ALA A 183 22.74 8.37 -4.33
CA ALA A 183 22.17 9.20 -5.38
C ALA A 183 21.04 10.07 -4.85
N VAL A 184 20.91 11.24 -5.44
CA VAL A 184 19.82 12.18 -5.13
C VAL A 184 19.27 12.71 -6.43
N ILE A 185 17.94 12.64 -6.57
CA ILE A 185 17.21 13.29 -7.64
C ILE A 185 16.34 14.40 -7.05
N THR A 186 16.54 15.62 -7.51
CA THR A 186 15.78 16.81 -7.12
C THR A 186 14.69 17.10 -8.15
N PHE A 187 13.63 17.80 -7.74
CA PHE A 187 12.52 18.16 -8.62
C PHE A 187 11.76 19.38 -8.09
N LYS A 188 11.01 20.02 -8.96
CA LYS A 188 9.97 20.98 -8.58
C LYS A 188 8.71 20.21 -8.17
N GLN A 189 8.06 20.69 -7.10
CA GLN A 189 6.83 20.09 -6.59
C GLN A 189 5.76 21.15 -6.30
N SER A 190 4.50 20.71 -6.27
CA SER A 190 3.37 21.53 -5.80
C SER A 190 2.19 20.65 -5.41
N ARG A 191 1.14 21.27 -4.84
CA ARG A 191 -0.10 20.59 -4.45
C ARG A 191 -1.07 20.48 -5.63
N TRP A 192 -0.61 20.02 -6.79
CA TRP A 192 -1.37 20.03 -8.03
C TRP A 192 -2.60 19.10 -8.03
N MET A 193 -2.63 18.07 -7.19
CA MET A 193 -3.80 17.18 -7.06
C MET A 193 -4.83 17.68 -6.03
N LYS A 194 -4.47 18.68 -5.20
CA LYS A 194 -5.27 19.08 -4.05
C LYS A 194 -6.70 19.46 -4.42
N SER A 195 -6.90 20.29 -5.43
CA SER A 195 -8.23 20.77 -5.84
C SER A 195 -9.14 19.61 -6.27
N TYR A 196 -8.60 18.62 -6.98
CA TYR A 196 -9.35 17.45 -7.41
C TYR A 196 -9.73 16.52 -6.23
N ILE A 197 -8.79 16.30 -5.32
CA ILE A 197 -9.04 15.45 -4.14
C ILE A 197 -10.03 16.12 -3.17
N ASP A 198 -9.88 17.42 -2.94
CA ASP A 198 -10.81 18.20 -2.11
C ASP A 198 -12.23 18.15 -2.69
N PHE A 199 -12.38 18.33 -4.02
CA PHE A 199 -13.67 18.21 -4.71
C PHE A 199 -14.32 16.83 -4.49
N ASN A 200 -13.59 15.75 -4.72
CA ASN A 200 -14.11 14.38 -4.52
C ASN A 200 -14.46 14.12 -3.04
N THR A 201 -13.63 14.63 -2.12
CA THR A 201 -13.86 14.48 -0.68
C THR A 201 -15.13 15.19 -0.25
N GLU A 202 -15.36 16.41 -0.75
CA GLU A 202 -16.57 17.17 -0.44
C GLU A 202 -17.81 16.51 -1.04
N LYS A 203 -17.75 16.04 -2.28
CA LYS A 203 -18.84 15.29 -2.92
C LYS A 203 -19.15 14.00 -2.16
N ARG A 204 -18.12 13.29 -1.66
CA ARG A 204 -18.30 12.10 -0.84
C ARG A 204 -19.01 12.40 0.49
N LYS A 205 -18.70 13.52 1.13
CA LYS A 205 -19.41 13.96 2.35
C LYS A 205 -20.90 14.26 2.09
N GLN A 206 -21.20 14.83 0.93
CA GLN A 206 -22.55 15.19 0.51
C GLN A 206 -23.34 14.02 -0.11
N ALA A 207 -22.72 12.86 -0.28
CA ALA A 207 -23.30 11.69 -0.90
C ALA A 207 -24.53 11.20 -0.14
N LYS A 208 -25.62 10.92 -0.88
CA LYS A 208 -26.92 10.52 -0.34
C LYS A 208 -27.08 9.02 -0.17
N ASN A 209 -26.21 8.24 -0.81
CA ASN A 209 -26.24 6.78 -0.79
C ASN A 209 -24.82 6.20 -0.84
N ASP A 210 -24.69 4.90 -0.59
CA ASP A 210 -23.39 4.24 -0.54
C ASP A 210 -22.71 4.15 -1.92
N PHE A 211 -23.50 4.06 -3.01
CA PHE A 211 -22.95 4.08 -4.36
C PHE A 211 -22.20 5.38 -4.65
N GLU A 212 -22.77 6.54 -4.34
CA GLU A 212 -22.13 7.83 -4.50
C GLU A 212 -20.86 7.95 -3.64
N LYS A 213 -20.89 7.47 -2.38
CA LYS A 213 -19.72 7.45 -1.50
C LYS A 213 -18.59 6.62 -2.10
N ASP A 214 -18.91 5.42 -2.58
CA ASP A 214 -17.92 4.51 -3.18
C ASP A 214 -17.41 5.04 -4.51
N PHE A 215 -18.27 5.68 -5.31
CA PHE A 215 -17.88 6.32 -6.56
C PHE A 215 -16.81 7.41 -6.32
N PHE A 216 -17.04 8.37 -5.42
CA PHE A 216 -16.06 9.41 -5.14
C PHE A 216 -14.80 8.89 -4.43
N LYS A 217 -14.90 7.82 -3.65
CA LYS A 217 -13.73 7.10 -3.13
C LYS A 217 -12.91 6.48 -4.26
N LEU A 218 -13.58 5.84 -5.22
CA LEU A 218 -12.93 5.26 -6.39
C LEU A 218 -12.27 6.33 -7.25
N MET A 219 -12.93 7.46 -7.50
CA MET A 219 -12.38 8.58 -8.26
C MET A 219 -11.04 9.09 -7.68
N SER A 220 -10.94 9.21 -6.37
CA SER A 220 -9.68 9.59 -5.70
C SER A 220 -8.62 8.48 -5.80
N ASN A 221 -8.95 7.25 -5.45
CA ASN A 221 -8.00 6.15 -5.39
C ASN A 221 -7.49 5.72 -6.78
N SER A 222 -8.31 5.87 -7.82
CA SER A 222 -7.93 5.53 -9.21
C SER A 222 -6.80 6.40 -9.73
N CYS A 223 -6.69 7.66 -9.28
CA CYS A 223 -5.57 8.54 -9.64
C CYS A 223 -4.25 7.94 -9.18
N PHE A 224 -4.15 7.56 -7.91
CA PHE A 224 -2.97 6.87 -7.38
C PHE A 224 -2.70 5.56 -8.11
N GLY A 225 -3.71 4.70 -8.26
CA GLY A 225 -3.58 3.42 -8.97
C GLY A 225 -3.06 3.59 -10.40
N LYS A 226 -3.48 4.66 -11.07
CA LYS A 226 -3.05 4.96 -12.44
C LYS A 226 -1.58 5.40 -12.52
N THR A 227 -1.05 6.12 -11.54
CA THR A 227 0.37 6.48 -11.51
C THR A 227 1.28 5.26 -11.37
N MET A 228 0.81 4.19 -10.72
CA MET A 228 1.55 2.96 -10.42
C MET A 228 1.23 1.81 -11.37
N GLU A 229 0.51 2.07 -12.48
CA GLU A 229 0.17 1.05 -13.45
C GLU A 229 1.41 0.43 -14.09
N ASN A 230 1.54 -0.88 -14.01
CA ASN A 230 2.58 -1.60 -14.74
C ASN A 230 2.22 -1.71 -16.23
N LEU A 231 2.74 -0.79 -17.03
CA LEU A 231 2.48 -0.73 -18.48
C LEU A 231 2.92 -1.98 -19.25
N ARG A 232 3.89 -2.77 -18.72
CA ARG A 232 4.32 -4.01 -19.31
C ARG A 232 3.24 -5.09 -19.31
N ASN A 233 2.25 -4.97 -18.40
CA ASN A 233 1.11 -5.89 -18.32
C ASN A 233 -0.04 -5.50 -19.27
N ARG A 234 0.08 -4.37 -20.00
CA ARG A 234 -0.92 -3.99 -20.99
C ARG A 234 -0.93 -4.96 -22.15
N VAL A 235 -2.12 -5.29 -22.58
CA VAL A 235 -2.38 -6.20 -23.70
C VAL A 235 -3.25 -5.53 -24.74
N ASP A 236 -3.14 -6.01 -25.98
CA ASP A 236 -4.08 -5.68 -27.04
C ASP A 236 -5.11 -6.79 -27.17
N ILE A 237 -6.39 -6.43 -27.02
CA ILE A 237 -7.50 -7.36 -27.16
C ILE A 237 -8.22 -7.03 -28.47
N SER A 238 -8.35 -8.02 -29.32
CA SER A 238 -9.10 -7.91 -30.58
C SER A 238 -10.29 -8.84 -30.52
N PHE A 239 -11.48 -8.27 -30.59
CA PHE A 239 -12.69 -9.05 -30.77
C PHE A 239 -12.80 -9.48 -32.24
N VAL A 240 -13.03 -10.76 -32.45
CA VAL A 240 -13.24 -11.36 -33.75
C VAL A 240 -14.62 -12.03 -33.75
N THR A 241 -15.36 -11.77 -34.84
CA THR A 241 -16.68 -12.35 -35.02
C THR A 241 -16.66 -13.27 -36.25
N SER A 242 -17.34 -14.41 -36.15
CA SER A 242 -17.59 -15.23 -37.35
C SER A 242 -18.67 -14.53 -38.16
N ASN A 243 -18.27 -13.73 -39.14
CA ASN A 243 -19.24 -13.28 -40.12
C ASN A 243 -19.59 -14.48 -41.05
N ARG A 244 -20.64 -15.19 -40.71
CA ARG A 244 -21.27 -16.18 -41.57
C ARG A 244 -21.91 -15.55 -42.83
N THR A 245 -21.60 -14.31 -43.16
CA THR A 245 -21.98 -13.72 -44.42
C THR A 245 -21.15 -14.34 -45.54
N TRP A 246 -21.81 -15.14 -46.34
CA TRP A 246 -21.29 -15.72 -47.57
C TRP A 246 -20.73 -14.60 -48.46
N GLY A 247 -19.39 -14.56 -48.64
CA GLY A 247 -18.77 -13.60 -49.53
C GLY A 247 -17.28 -13.37 -49.29
N LYS A 248 -16.67 -12.54 -50.11
CA LYS A 248 -15.24 -12.18 -50.14
C LYS A 248 -14.67 -11.66 -48.80
N ASN A 249 -15.52 -11.31 -47.87
CA ASN A 249 -15.12 -10.78 -46.53
C ASN A 249 -14.82 -11.89 -45.51
N ALA A 250 -15.39 -13.09 -45.62
CA ALA A 250 -15.12 -14.23 -44.73
C ALA A 250 -13.63 -14.62 -44.76
N THR A 251 -13.06 -14.71 -45.95
CA THR A 251 -11.63 -15.05 -46.14
C THR A 251 -10.67 -14.00 -45.62
N LYS A 252 -11.10 -12.74 -45.50
CA LYS A 252 -10.28 -11.65 -44.94
C LYS A 252 -10.24 -11.71 -43.40
N ASN A 253 -11.37 -12.02 -42.77
CA ASN A 253 -11.45 -12.19 -41.31
C ASN A 253 -10.67 -13.44 -40.86
N ASP A 254 -10.82 -14.55 -41.56
CA ASP A 254 -10.11 -15.79 -41.24
C ASP A 254 -8.58 -15.61 -41.32
N ARG A 255 -8.09 -14.95 -42.38
CA ARG A 255 -6.66 -14.62 -42.50
C ARG A 255 -6.19 -13.65 -41.41
N MET A 256 -7.04 -12.77 -40.93
CA MET A 256 -6.71 -11.87 -39.80
C MET A 256 -6.59 -12.68 -38.52
N ILE A 257 -7.51 -13.58 -38.26
CA ILE A 257 -7.50 -14.49 -37.10
C ILE A 257 -6.24 -15.35 -37.14
N GLU A 258 -5.97 -16.01 -38.24
CA GLU A 258 -4.76 -16.82 -38.44
C GLU A 258 -3.48 -16.03 -38.16
N ARG A 259 -3.35 -14.81 -38.69
CA ARG A 259 -2.20 -13.93 -38.42
C ARG A 259 -2.05 -13.57 -36.99
N LYS A 260 -3.16 -13.33 -36.26
CA LYS A 260 -3.12 -12.99 -34.85
C LYS A 260 -2.75 -14.18 -33.97
N LEU A 261 -3.26 -15.35 -34.30
CA LEU A 261 -2.94 -16.60 -33.60
C LEU A 261 -1.50 -17.05 -33.87
N ALA A 262 -1.00 -16.88 -35.12
CA ALA A 262 0.38 -17.18 -35.48
C ALA A 262 1.41 -16.11 -35.05
N SER A 263 0.96 -15.00 -34.47
CA SER A 263 1.84 -13.91 -34.03
C SER A 263 2.70 -14.35 -32.84
N PRO A 264 4.00 -14.02 -32.80
CA PRO A 264 4.82 -14.23 -31.61
C PRO A 264 4.37 -13.40 -30.40
N LEU A 265 3.49 -12.42 -30.62
CA LEU A 265 2.88 -11.62 -29.55
C LEU A 265 1.61 -12.25 -28.98
N TYR A 266 1.15 -13.37 -29.53
CA TYR A 266 -0.03 -14.08 -29.04
C TYR A 266 0.16 -14.49 -27.56
N ASP A 267 -0.85 -14.17 -26.73
CA ASP A 267 -0.84 -14.40 -25.29
C ASP A 267 -2.06 -15.24 -24.80
N GLY A 268 -2.96 -15.56 -25.73
CA GLY A 268 -4.15 -16.36 -25.44
C GLY A 268 -5.40 -15.88 -26.17
N HIS A 269 -6.49 -16.61 -26.01
CA HIS A 269 -7.80 -16.22 -26.52
C HIS A 269 -8.91 -16.70 -25.60
N ILE A 270 -10.07 -16.09 -25.72
CA ILE A 270 -11.31 -16.46 -25.04
C ILE A 270 -12.41 -16.59 -26.08
N ILE A 271 -13.05 -17.74 -26.14
CA ILE A 271 -14.22 -17.98 -27.00
C ILE A 271 -15.47 -17.74 -26.13
N TYR A 272 -16.27 -16.73 -26.48
CA TYR A 272 -17.51 -16.40 -25.76
C TYR A 272 -18.69 -17.23 -26.27
N ASN A 273 -18.77 -17.42 -27.60
CA ASN A 273 -19.76 -18.24 -28.29
C ASN A 273 -19.28 -18.57 -29.70
N GLU A 274 -20.12 -19.23 -30.50
CA GLU A 274 -19.78 -19.63 -31.89
C GLU A 274 -19.43 -18.45 -32.81
N ASP A 275 -19.92 -17.24 -32.49
CA ASP A 275 -19.78 -16.06 -33.34
C ASP A 275 -18.83 -15.00 -32.76
N LEU A 276 -18.34 -15.16 -31.53
CA LEU A 276 -17.52 -14.14 -30.84
C LEU A 276 -16.37 -14.76 -30.08
N ALA A 277 -15.17 -14.33 -30.39
CA ALA A 277 -13.97 -14.61 -29.63
C ALA A 277 -13.12 -13.34 -29.40
N ALA A 278 -12.33 -13.33 -28.33
CA ALA A 278 -11.33 -12.30 -28.09
C ALA A 278 -9.94 -12.93 -28.23
N ILE A 279 -9.07 -12.33 -29.02
CA ILE A 279 -7.66 -12.69 -29.14
C ILE A 279 -6.84 -11.69 -28.36
N LYS A 280 -6.08 -12.17 -27.40
CA LYS A 280 -5.18 -11.41 -26.55
C LYS A 280 -3.76 -11.47 -27.10
N GLN A 281 -3.13 -10.31 -27.26
CA GLN A 281 -1.75 -10.18 -27.72
C GLN A 281 -0.97 -9.26 -26.77
N LYS A 282 0.31 -9.52 -26.56
CA LYS A 282 1.21 -8.58 -25.91
C LYS A 282 1.39 -7.35 -26.79
N LYS A 283 1.53 -6.18 -26.17
CA LYS A 283 1.83 -4.96 -26.92
C LYS A 283 3.23 -5.02 -27.49
N LYS A 284 3.36 -4.69 -28.78
CA LYS A 284 4.66 -4.62 -29.46
C LYS A 284 5.49 -3.47 -28.90
N ASP A 285 4.89 -2.31 -28.78
CA ASP A 285 5.54 -1.08 -28.34
C ASP A 285 4.88 -0.58 -27.05
N LEU A 286 5.68 -0.22 -26.06
CA LEU A 286 5.25 0.31 -24.77
C LEU A 286 5.80 1.72 -24.58
N LEU A 287 4.90 2.68 -24.39
CA LEU A 287 5.28 4.02 -23.97
C LEU A 287 5.27 4.10 -22.44
N LEU A 288 6.46 4.13 -21.82
CA LEU A 288 6.64 4.19 -20.38
C LEU A 288 6.51 5.63 -19.86
N ASN A 289 5.30 6.18 -19.91
CA ASN A 289 5.00 7.57 -19.56
C ASN A 289 4.16 7.75 -18.29
N GLN A 290 4.05 6.72 -17.45
CA GLN A 290 3.36 6.89 -16.17
C GLN A 290 4.25 7.66 -15.18
N PRO A 291 3.68 8.59 -14.40
CA PRO A 291 4.40 9.36 -13.39
C PRO A 291 4.65 8.52 -12.13
N ILE A 292 5.43 7.44 -12.25
CA ILE A 292 5.70 6.50 -11.14
C ILE A 292 6.38 7.18 -9.94
N TYR A 293 7.14 8.24 -10.20
CA TYR A 293 7.75 9.07 -9.16
C TYR A 293 6.70 9.73 -8.26
N ALA A 294 5.58 10.20 -8.82
CA ALA A 294 4.47 10.73 -8.02
C ALA A 294 3.81 9.62 -7.20
N GLY A 295 3.59 8.44 -7.80
CA GLY A 295 3.04 7.28 -7.11
C GLY A 295 3.94 6.81 -5.96
N MET A 296 5.26 6.81 -6.15
CA MET A 296 6.23 6.50 -5.09
C MET A 296 6.11 7.51 -3.92
N CYS A 297 6.11 8.82 -4.20
CA CYS A 297 5.95 9.83 -3.17
C CYS A 297 4.61 9.69 -2.43
N ILE A 298 3.50 9.38 -3.13
CA ILE A 298 2.20 9.15 -2.50
C ILE A 298 2.27 7.96 -1.53
N LEU A 299 2.91 6.85 -1.92
CA LEU A 299 3.10 5.69 -1.04
C LEU A 299 3.93 6.04 0.19
N ASP A 300 5.04 6.73 0.01
CA ASP A 300 5.93 7.11 1.11
C ASP A 300 5.23 8.07 2.07
N LEU A 301 4.53 9.09 1.57
CA LEU A 301 3.75 10.00 2.39
C LEU A 301 2.60 9.32 3.13
N SER A 302 1.97 8.31 2.51
CA SER A 302 0.95 7.49 3.16
C SER A 302 1.55 6.71 4.34
N LYS A 303 2.72 6.08 4.16
CA LYS A 303 3.45 5.42 5.25
C LYS A 303 3.84 6.42 6.33
N LEU A 304 4.36 7.59 5.95
CA LEU A 304 4.75 8.65 6.88
C LEU A 304 3.57 9.08 7.75
N HIS A 305 2.38 9.21 7.18
CA HIS A 305 1.16 9.54 7.93
C HIS A 305 0.85 8.48 8.99
N MET A 306 0.92 7.20 8.63
CA MET A 306 0.70 6.08 9.56
C MET A 306 1.79 5.99 10.63
N TYR A 307 3.06 6.21 10.27
CA TYR A 307 4.17 6.25 11.22
C TYR A 307 4.03 7.40 12.23
N ARG A 308 3.71 8.61 11.77
CA ARG A 308 3.45 9.75 12.67
C ARG A 308 2.34 9.45 13.66
N PHE A 309 1.26 8.83 13.19
CA PHE A 309 0.18 8.44 14.09
C PHE A 309 0.65 7.40 15.13
N HIS A 310 1.40 6.39 14.72
CA HIS A 310 1.92 5.37 15.64
C HIS A 310 2.93 5.95 16.63
N TYR A 311 4.00 6.61 16.13
CA TYR A 311 5.11 7.06 16.99
C TYR A 311 4.81 8.35 17.73
N ASP A 312 4.30 9.39 17.03
CA ASP A 312 4.13 10.73 17.61
C ASP A 312 2.85 10.87 18.40
N VAL A 313 1.82 10.03 18.16
CA VAL A 313 0.55 10.08 18.87
C VAL A 313 0.42 8.91 19.84
N ILE A 314 0.37 7.67 19.34
CA ILE A 314 0.07 6.51 20.19
C ILE A 314 1.22 6.19 21.15
N LYS A 315 2.42 5.96 20.65
CA LYS A 315 3.59 5.65 21.49
C LYS A 315 3.92 6.79 22.47
N LYS A 316 3.81 8.04 22.02
CA LYS A 316 4.05 9.20 22.89
C LYS A 316 3.01 9.33 24.01
N THR A 317 1.75 8.98 23.74
CA THR A 317 0.65 9.10 24.71
C THR A 317 0.59 7.92 25.67
N TYR A 318 0.67 6.70 25.14
CA TYR A 318 0.44 5.47 25.91
C TYR A 318 1.70 4.71 26.26
N GLN A 319 2.84 5.05 25.64
CA GLN A 319 4.14 4.40 25.86
C GLN A 319 4.03 2.86 25.70
N ASP A 320 4.57 2.09 26.66
CA ASP A 320 4.56 0.63 26.64
C ASP A 320 3.18 0.02 26.92
N LYS A 321 2.20 0.83 27.32
CA LYS A 321 0.83 0.37 27.55
C LYS A 321 0.08 0.07 26.24
N ALA A 322 0.48 0.70 25.12
CA ALA A 322 -0.11 0.44 23.82
C ALA A 322 0.74 -0.56 23.04
N LYS A 323 0.09 -1.66 22.60
CA LYS A 323 0.70 -2.66 21.71
C LYS A 323 -0.03 -2.72 20.39
N LEU A 324 0.67 -2.61 19.29
CA LEU A 324 0.11 -2.79 17.96
C LEU A 324 -0.07 -4.28 17.68
N LEU A 325 -1.31 -4.72 17.45
CA LEU A 325 -1.65 -6.12 17.22
C LEU A 325 -1.52 -6.49 15.74
N PHE A 326 -1.97 -5.62 14.84
CA PHE A 326 -1.83 -5.76 13.40
C PHE A 326 -2.10 -4.45 12.66
N THR A 327 -1.68 -4.42 11.40
CA THR A 327 -1.93 -3.32 10.46
C THR A 327 -2.55 -3.84 9.17
N ASP A 328 -3.37 -3.03 8.50
CA ASP A 328 -3.84 -3.29 7.15
C ASP A 328 -3.89 -1.98 6.37
N THR A 329 -2.79 -1.64 5.70
CA THR A 329 -2.58 -0.48 4.82
C THR A 329 -2.88 0.88 5.50
N ASP A 330 -4.14 1.17 5.77
CA ASP A 330 -4.67 2.41 6.34
C ASP A 330 -5.30 2.21 7.72
N SER A 331 -5.14 1.03 8.31
CA SER A 331 -5.69 0.75 9.63
C SER A 331 -4.68 0.13 10.58
N LEU A 332 -4.85 0.44 11.86
CA LEU A 332 -4.01 0.01 12.97
C LEU A 332 -4.91 -0.52 14.09
N CYS A 333 -4.62 -1.72 14.58
CA CYS A 333 -5.32 -2.33 15.69
C CYS A 333 -4.43 -2.35 16.93
N TYR A 334 -4.86 -1.68 17.98
CA TYR A 334 -4.13 -1.55 19.24
C TYR A 334 -4.82 -2.25 20.39
N TYR A 335 -4.00 -2.75 21.30
CA TYR A 335 -4.38 -3.15 22.65
C TYR A 335 -3.72 -2.19 23.64
N TYR A 336 -4.46 -1.66 24.60
CA TYR A 336 -4.01 -0.83 25.73
C TYR A 336 -4.89 -0.95 26.95
#